data_e2cf7eebe953b5b84c6866359918b8ff
#
_entry.id   e2cf7eebe953b5b84c6866359918b8ff
#
_cell.length_a   1.000
_cell.length_b   1.000
_cell.length_c   1.000
_cell.angle_alpha   90.00
_cell.angle_beta   90.00
_cell.angle_gamma   90.00
#
_symmetry.space_group_name_H-M   'P 1'
#
loop_
_entity.id
_entity.type
_entity.pdbx_description
1 polymer ?
#
loop_
_entity_poly.entity_id
_entity_poly.type
_entity_poly.pdbx_seq_one_letter_code
_entity_poly.pdbx_strand_id
1 'polypeptide(L)'
;GFQAFFTTVQRKPGEQPGEELIYHKRGVASARNPRTGANLKPTPLGGEPLELSSHQDPRLPLADWLVSTENPFFAKMLVNRYWKHFFGRGLVDPEDDLRVTNPATHPELLESLASDFIANGYDLKRLVRTITNSHTYQLSAIPNQHNSEDSQNYSRFYPRRLPAEILLDGINTVTGANESFAGQPAGTRAIQL
;
A
#
# COMPACT_ATOMS: atom_id res chain seq x y z
N GLY A 1 -6.84 6.30 20.24
CA GLY A 1 -5.75 5.38 20.60
C GLY A 1 -4.59 5.44 19.63
N PHE A 2 -4.83 5.31 18.32
CA PHE A 2 -3.75 5.22 17.33
C PHE A 2 -2.80 6.44 17.32
N GLN A 3 -3.34 7.66 17.43
CA GLN A 3 -2.52 8.88 17.50
C GLN A 3 -1.53 8.86 18.69
N ALA A 4 -1.85 8.14 19.76
CA ALA A 4 -1.00 8.10 20.95
C ALA A 4 0.40 7.52 20.71
N PHE A 5 0.58 6.68 19.69
CA PHE A 5 1.89 6.17 19.27
C PHE A 5 2.87 7.26 18.84
N PHE A 6 2.38 8.42 18.46
CA PHE A 6 3.20 9.50 17.89
C PHE A 6 3.34 10.72 18.80
N THR A 7 2.66 10.75 19.97
CA THR A 7 2.62 11.94 20.83
C THR A 7 3.95 12.27 21.50
N THR A 8 4.85 11.30 21.61
CA THR A 8 6.21 11.48 22.15
C THR A 8 7.27 11.69 21.08
N VAL A 9 6.88 11.71 19.79
CA VAL A 9 7.80 11.97 18.68
C VAL A 9 8.06 13.48 18.60
N GLN A 10 9.33 13.86 18.63
CA GLN A 10 9.81 15.23 18.56
C GLN A 10 10.80 15.41 17.41
N ARG A 11 10.97 16.64 16.97
CA ARG A 11 11.97 17.04 15.96
C ARG A 11 12.92 18.07 16.54
N LYS A 12 14.18 18.01 16.12
CA LYS A 12 15.18 19.03 16.40
C LYS A 12 16.08 19.22 15.20
N PRO A 13 16.73 20.39 15.04
CA PRO A 13 17.72 20.59 14.00
C PRO A 13 18.83 19.54 14.08
N GLY A 14 19.27 19.05 12.92
CA GLY A 14 20.43 18.18 12.77
C GLY A 14 21.74 18.97 12.77
N GLU A 15 22.83 18.31 12.42
CA GLU A 15 24.18 18.90 12.37
C GLU A 15 24.41 19.73 11.10
N GLN A 16 23.68 19.42 10.02
CA GLN A 16 23.79 20.12 8.75
C GLN A 16 22.59 21.07 8.49
N PRO A 17 22.78 22.18 7.75
CA PRO A 17 21.70 23.06 7.36
C PRO A 17 20.60 22.31 6.60
N GLY A 18 19.34 22.39 7.08
CA GLY A 18 18.21 21.71 6.49
C GLY A 18 17.97 20.27 6.99
N GLU A 19 18.86 19.74 7.83
CA GLU A 19 18.69 18.44 8.46
C GLU A 19 17.76 18.53 9.67
N GLU A 20 16.84 17.57 9.80
CA GLU A 20 16.00 17.38 10.98
C GLU A 20 16.22 16.00 11.58
N LEU A 21 16.45 15.94 12.90
CA LEU A 21 16.50 14.71 13.67
C LEU A 21 15.13 14.44 14.30
N ILE A 22 14.58 13.26 14.04
CA ILE A 22 13.34 12.78 14.66
C ILE A 22 13.72 11.85 15.81
N TYR A 23 13.26 12.14 17.01
CA TYR A 23 13.60 11.36 18.20
C TYR A 23 12.38 11.11 19.09
N HIS A 24 12.48 10.10 19.93
CA HIS A 24 11.53 9.83 21.01
C HIS A 24 11.88 10.66 22.24
N LYS A 25 10.99 11.54 22.67
CA LYS A 25 11.10 12.22 23.96
C LYS A 25 10.48 11.33 25.04
N ARG A 26 11.27 11.00 26.07
CA ARG A 26 10.79 10.22 27.20
C ARG A 26 9.53 10.83 27.81
N GLY A 27 8.52 10.02 28.04
CA GLY A 27 7.23 10.45 28.56
C GLY A 27 6.13 9.44 28.33
N VAL A 28 4.98 9.64 28.95
CA VAL A 28 3.82 8.75 28.77
C VAL A 28 3.15 9.06 27.44
N ALA A 29 3.10 8.07 26.56
CA ALA A 29 2.41 8.16 25.29
C ALA A 29 0.89 8.13 25.51
N SER A 30 0.20 9.23 25.23
CA SER A 30 -1.25 9.32 25.34
C SER A 30 -1.81 10.39 24.40
N ALA A 31 -3.04 10.20 23.94
CA ALA A 31 -3.75 11.17 23.12
C ALA A 31 -5.13 11.46 23.71
N ARG A 32 -5.55 12.73 23.65
CA ARG A 32 -6.88 13.12 24.13
C ARG A 32 -7.94 12.83 23.07
N ASN A 33 -9.01 12.14 23.49
CA ASN A 33 -10.16 11.93 22.61
C ASN A 33 -10.92 13.28 22.48
N PRO A 34 -11.09 13.84 21.28
CA PRO A 34 -11.72 15.13 21.09
C PRO A 34 -13.21 15.14 21.43
N ARG A 35 -13.88 13.98 21.42
CA ARG A 35 -15.32 13.88 21.74
C ARG A 35 -15.58 13.71 23.23
N THR A 36 -14.79 12.87 23.90
CA THR A 36 -15.04 12.53 25.31
C THR A 36 -14.11 13.23 26.27
N GLY A 37 -13.02 13.82 25.80
CA GLY A 37 -11.97 14.42 26.64
C GLY A 37 -11.07 13.38 27.35
N ALA A 38 -11.35 12.09 27.26
CA ALA A 38 -10.59 11.05 27.92
C ALA A 38 -9.18 10.89 27.30
N ASN A 39 -8.20 10.56 28.13
CA ASN A 39 -6.87 10.19 27.68
C ASN A 39 -6.86 8.73 27.23
N LEU A 40 -6.38 8.50 26.01
CA LEU A 40 -6.31 7.20 25.39
C LEU A 40 -4.84 6.75 25.32
N LYS A 41 -4.58 5.51 25.71
CA LYS A 41 -3.27 4.85 25.54
C LYS A 41 -3.02 4.51 24.07
N PRO A 42 -1.75 4.24 23.67
CA PRO A 42 -1.45 3.68 22.35
C PRO A 42 -2.27 2.43 22.10
N THR A 43 -3.06 2.44 21.03
CA THR A 43 -3.97 1.34 20.68
C THR A 43 -3.87 1.07 19.20
N PRO A 44 -3.45 -0.14 18.75
CA PRO A 44 -3.47 -0.53 17.35
C PRO A 44 -4.91 -0.57 16.82
N LEU A 45 -5.06 -0.53 15.50
CA LEU A 45 -6.39 -0.66 14.88
C LEU A 45 -6.94 -2.08 15.11
N GLY A 46 -8.11 -2.15 15.74
CA GLY A 46 -8.74 -3.43 16.08
C GLY A 46 -8.10 -4.18 17.24
N GLY A 47 -7.10 -3.60 17.91
CA GLY A 47 -6.40 -4.21 19.05
C GLY A 47 -6.74 -3.54 20.39
N GLU A 48 -6.10 -4.04 21.44
CA GLU A 48 -6.24 -3.55 22.81
C GLU A 48 -5.24 -2.43 23.13
N PRO A 49 -5.56 -1.54 24.09
CA PRO A 49 -4.66 -0.51 24.57
C PRO A 49 -3.37 -1.10 25.15
N LEU A 50 -2.21 -0.56 24.74
CA LEU A 50 -0.90 -1.00 25.21
C LEU A 50 -0.46 -0.24 26.46
N GLU A 51 0.13 -0.99 27.41
CA GLU A 51 0.80 -0.44 28.58
C GLU A 51 2.28 -0.25 28.26
N LEU A 52 2.68 1.00 28.01
CA LEU A 52 4.05 1.34 27.66
C LEU A 52 4.70 2.16 28.78
N SER A 53 5.95 1.85 29.10
CA SER A 53 6.73 2.65 30.04
C SER A 53 7.13 4.00 29.41
N SER A 54 7.41 4.99 30.24
CA SER A 54 7.86 6.33 29.78
C SER A 54 9.22 6.34 29.06
N HIS A 55 9.97 5.23 29.14
CA HIS A 55 11.26 5.06 28.48
C HIS A 55 11.15 4.32 27.15
N GLN A 56 10.03 3.66 26.90
CA GLN A 56 9.81 2.87 25.70
C GLN A 56 9.32 3.76 24.55
N ASP A 57 9.96 3.66 23.40
CA ASP A 57 9.48 4.32 22.19
C ASP A 57 8.20 3.63 21.70
N PRO A 58 7.04 4.31 21.71
CA PRO A 58 5.78 3.69 21.35
C PRO A 58 5.71 3.27 19.87
N ARG A 59 6.58 3.77 19.01
CA ARG A 59 6.64 3.35 17.61
C ARG A 59 7.18 1.93 17.42
N LEU A 60 7.98 1.41 18.37
CA LEU A 60 8.50 0.04 18.27
C LEU A 60 7.36 -0.99 18.32
N PRO A 61 6.51 -1.04 19.36
CA PRO A 61 5.39 -1.97 19.37
C PRO A 61 4.36 -1.71 18.25
N LEU A 62 4.26 -0.48 17.74
CA LEU A 62 3.47 -0.22 16.54
C LEU A 62 4.08 -0.89 15.31
N ALA A 63 5.40 -0.79 15.14
CA ALA A 63 6.11 -1.46 14.04
C ALA A 63 5.98 -2.99 14.13
N ASP A 64 6.14 -3.56 15.33
CA ASP A 64 5.95 -4.99 15.57
C ASP A 64 4.53 -5.44 15.20
N TRP A 65 3.52 -4.66 15.57
CA TRP A 65 2.14 -4.93 15.19
C TRP A 65 1.92 -4.83 13.67
N LEU A 66 2.51 -3.82 13.01
CA LEU A 66 2.36 -3.66 11.55
C LEU A 66 2.88 -4.86 10.76
N VAL A 67 3.99 -5.47 11.20
CA VAL A 67 4.60 -6.62 10.50
C VAL A 67 4.15 -7.97 11.06
N SER A 68 3.31 -7.97 12.09
CA SER A 68 2.75 -9.21 12.65
C SER A 68 1.92 -9.96 11.62
N THR A 69 2.03 -11.27 11.61
CA THR A 69 1.17 -12.17 10.82
C THR A 69 -0.29 -12.09 11.23
N GLU A 70 -0.56 -11.67 12.48
CA GLU A 70 -1.90 -11.46 13.02
C GLU A 70 -2.51 -10.10 12.62
N ASN A 71 -1.74 -9.23 11.94
CA ASN A 71 -2.26 -7.95 11.48
C ASN A 71 -3.29 -8.16 10.35
N PRO A 72 -4.56 -7.76 10.54
CA PRO A 72 -5.61 -8.03 9.57
C PRO A 72 -5.54 -7.13 8.32
N PHE A 73 -4.70 -6.11 8.32
CA PHE A 73 -4.70 -5.07 7.28
C PHE A 73 -3.49 -5.14 6.35
N PHE A 74 -2.29 -5.38 6.88
CA PHE A 74 -1.04 -5.20 6.14
C PHE A 74 -0.97 -6.05 4.87
N ALA A 75 -1.15 -7.36 4.99
CA ALA A 75 -1.10 -8.26 3.85
C ALA A 75 -2.24 -7.98 2.85
N LYS A 76 -3.46 -7.79 3.34
CA LYS A 76 -4.63 -7.49 2.48
C LYS A 76 -4.46 -6.19 1.72
N MET A 77 -3.98 -5.13 2.38
CA MET A 77 -3.74 -3.84 1.72
C MET A 77 -2.70 -3.97 0.62
N LEU A 78 -1.57 -4.64 0.90
CA LEU A 78 -0.51 -4.79 -0.07
C LEU A 78 -0.95 -5.65 -1.26
N VAL A 79 -1.60 -6.78 -1.01
CA VAL A 79 -2.18 -7.63 -2.05
C VAL A 79 -3.18 -6.86 -2.91
N ASN A 80 -4.07 -6.08 -2.28
CA ASN A 80 -5.06 -5.27 -2.98
C ASN A 80 -4.42 -4.19 -3.87
N ARG A 81 -3.34 -3.55 -3.41
CA ARG A 81 -2.57 -2.58 -4.21
C ARG A 81 -1.90 -3.23 -5.42
N TYR A 82 -1.29 -4.43 -5.24
CA TYR A 82 -0.73 -5.18 -6.36
C TYR A 82 -1.82 -5.63 -7.33
N TRP A 83 -2.95 -6.12 -6.84
CA TRP A 83 -4.10 -6.47 -7.66
C TRP A 83 -4.55 -5.27 -8.50
N LYS A 84 -4.76 -4.11 -7.86
CA LYS A 84 -5.11 -2.86 -8.58
C LYS A 84 -4.05 -2.47 -9.61
N HIS A 85 -2.76 -2.63 -9.30
CA HIS A 85 -1.70 -2.34 -10.25
C HIS A 85 -1.85 -3.15 -11.53
N PHE A 86 -2.19 -4.43 -11.46
CA PHE A 86 -2.31 -5.31 -12.61
C PHE A 86 -3.67 -5.20 -13.31
N PHE A 87 -4.75 -5.03 -12.58
CA PHE A 87 -6.11 -5.03 -13.14
C PHE A 87 -6.72 -3.62 -13.31
N GLY A 88 -6.09 -2.58 -12.80
CA GLY A 88 -6.58 -1.20 -12.86
C GLY A 88 -7.62 -0.85 -11.79
N ARG A 89 -8.23 -1.85 -11.13
CA ARG A 89 -9.16 -1.73 -10.02
C ARG A 89 -8.79 -2.71 -8.91
N GLY A 90 -8.89 -2.29 -7.65
CA GLY A 90 -8.69 -3.16 -6.49
C GLY A 90 -9.86 -4.09 -6.24
N LEU A 91 -9.63 -5.19 -5.53
CA LEU A 91 -10.71 -6.01 -4.94
C LEU A 91 -11.50 -5.19 -3.93
N VAL A 92 -10.80 -4.33 -3.18
CA VAL A 92 -11.37 -3.20 -2.44
C VAL A 92 -11.00 -1.93 -3.21
N ASP A 93 -11.99 -1.10 -3.51
CA ASP A 93 -11.80 0.15 -4.25
C ASP A 93 -12.68 1.28 -3.66
N PRO A 94 -12.12 2.42 -3.22
CA PRO A 94 -10.70 2.80 -3.28
C PRO A 94 -9.78 1.84 -2.50
N GLU A 95 -8.55 1.65 -3.01
CA GLU A 95 -7.63 0.59 -2.54
C GLU A 95 -7.22 0.69 -1.08
N ASP A 96 -7.29 1.87 -0.49
CA ASP A 96 -6.89 2.15 0.89
C ASP A 96 -8.07 2.11 1.87
N ASP A 97 -9.28 1.90 1.38
CA ASP A 97 -10.49 1.94 2.20
C ASP A 97 -10.92 0.52 2.64
N LEU A 98 -10.18 -0.07 3.57
CA LEU A 98 -10.49 -1.39 4.16
C LEU A 98 -11.55 -1.32 5.28
N ARG A 99 -12.41 -0.31 5.31
CA ARG A 99 -13.50 -0.23 6.29
C ARG A 99 -14.55 -1.31 6.04
N VAL A 100 -15.20 -1.74 7.11
CA VAL A 100 -16.31 -2.74 7.05
C VAL A 100 -17.44 -2.29 6.12
N THR A 101 -17.63 -0.97 5.98
CA THR A 101 -18.65 -0.38 5.08
C THR A 101 -18.27 -0.40 3.60
N ASN A 102 -17.02 -0.79 3.27
CA ASN A 102 -16.53 -0.93 1.90
C ASN A 102 -15.96 -2.34 1.70
N PRO A 103 -16.81 -3.37 1.58
CA PRO A 103 -16.36 -4.75 1.43
C PRO A 103 -15.67 -4.98 0.09
N ALA A 104 -14.75 -5.95 0.05
CA ALA A 104 -14.15 -6.39 -1.20
C ALA A 104 -15.20 -6.99 -2.14
N THR A 105 -15.02 -6.79 -3.46
CA THR A 105 -15.88 -7.42 -4.48
C THR A 105 -15.78 -8.94 -4.46
N HIS A 106 -14.59 -9.46 -4.11
CA HIS A 106 -14.31 -10.89 -3.96
C HIS A 106 -13.54 -11.12 -2.67
N PRO A 107 -14.23 -11.16 -1.51
CA PRO A 107 -13.57 -11.22 -0.20
C PRO A 107 -12.76 -12.49 0.00
N GLU A 108 -13.25 -13.63 -0.47
CA GLU A 108 -12.53 -14.91 -0.37
C GLU A 108 -11.24 -14.93 -1.18
N LEU A 109 -11.21 -14.28 -2.34
CA LEU A 109 -10.02 -14.14 -3.15
C LEU A 109 -8.97 -13.27 -2.46
N LEU A 110 -9.40 -12.13 -1.90
CA LEU A 110 -8.51 -11.24 -1.15
C LEU A 110 -7.91 -11.96 0.06
N GLU A 111 -8.72 -12.72 0.80
CA GLU A 111 -8.28 -13.49 1.95
C GLU A 111 -7.28 -14.60 1.56
N SER A 112 -7.58 -15.33 0.50
CA SER A 112 -6.72 -16.42 0.01
C SER A 112 -5.36 -15.89 -0.45
N LEU A 113 -5.34 -14.79 -1.21
CA LEU A 113 -4.09 -14.16 -1.67
C LEU A 113 -3.29 -13.58 -0.51
N ALA A 114 -3.94 -12.97 0.49
CA ALA A 114 -3.28 -12.44 1.66
C ALA A 114 -2.67 -13.57 2.51
N SER A 115 -3.39 -14.67 2.69
CA SER A 115 -2.91 -15.84 3.42
C SER A 115 -1.73 -16.53 2.71
N ASP A 116 -1.77 -16.71 1.37
CA ASP A 116 -0.63 -17.23 0.61
C ASP A 116 0.58 -16.29 0.71
N PHE A 117 0.36 -14.98 0.68
CA PHE A 117 1.43 -13.98 0.80
C PHE A 117 2.12 -14.04 2.17
N ILE A 118 1.35 -14.15 3.27
CA ILE A 118 1.87 -14.34 4.62
C ILE A 118 2.64 -15.66 4.73
N ALA A 119 2.02 -16.77 4.30
CA ALA A 119 2.59 -18.12 4.40
C ALA A 119 3.92 -18.28 3.65
N ASN A 120 4.14 -17.46 2.62
CA ASN A 120 5.38 -17.45 1.84
C ASN A 120 6.33 -16.29 2.22
N GLY A 121 6.26 -15.79 3.46
CA GLY A 121 7.19 -14.81 3.99
C GLY A 121 7.17 -13.47 3.28
N TYR A 122 6.00 -13.04 2.80
CA TYR A 122 5.80 -11.76 2.10
C TYR A 122 6.61 -11.64 0.80
N ASP A 123 6.76 -12.76 0.05
CA ASP A 123 7.47 -12.77 -1.25
C ASP A 123 6.64 -12.05 -2.34
N LEU A 124 7.02 -10.82 -2.63
CA LEU A 124 6.41 -10.00 -3.68
C LEU A 124 6.56 -10.59 -5.08
N LYS A 125 7.67 -11.25 -5.38
CA LYS A 125 7.88 -11.86 -6.69
C LYS A 125 6.93 -13.03 -6.89
N ARG A 126 6.71 -13.82 -5.84
CA ARG A 126 5.71 -14.88 -5.85
C ARG A 126 4.30 -14.31 -6.03
N LEU A 127 3.92 -13.28 -5.28
CA LEU A 127 2.62 -12.62 -5.44
C LEU A 127 2.39 -12.15 -6.89
N VAL A 128 3.38 -11.47 -7.47
CA VAL A 128 3.31 -11.03 -8.88
C VAL A 128 3.12 -12.21 -9.83
N ARG A 129 3.89 -13.28 -9.67
CA ARG A 129 3.73 -14.49 -10.50
C ARG A 129 2.35 -15.14 -10.34
N THR A 130 1.83 -15.20 -9.11
CA THR A 130 0.49 -15.75 -8.84
C THR A 130 -0.58 -14.93 -9.58
N ILE A 131 -0.51 -13.61 -9.51
CA ILE A 131 -1.46 -12.72 -10.20
C ILE A 131 -1.34 -12.85 -11.71
N THR A 132 -0.13 -12.71 -12.26
CA THR A 132 0.07 -12.66 -13.72
C THR A 132 -0.11 -14.02 -14.41
N ASN A 133 0.07 -15.12 -13.70
CA ASN A 133 -0.22 -16.47 -14.20
C ASN A 133 -1.68 -16.90 -13.98
N SER A 134 -2.48 -16.08 -13.30
CA SER A 134 -3.90 -16.40 -13.09
C SER A 134 -4.67 -16.40 -14.41
N HIS A 135 -5.66 -17.26 -14.52
CA HIS A 135 -6.57 -17.27 -15.66
C HIS A 135 -7.26 -15.89 -15.84
N THR A 136 -7.61 -15.23 -14.75
CA THR A 136 -8.23 -13.91 -14.75
C THR A 136 -7.36 -12.86 -15.44
N TYR A 137 -6.03 -12.87 -15.22
CA TYR A 137 -5.11 -11.92 -15.86
C TYR A 137 -4.95 -12.19 -17.35
N GLN A 138 -5.11 -13.44 -17.77
CA GLN A 138 -4.95 -13.90 -19.15
C GLN A 138 -6.24 -13.86 -19.98
N LEU A 139 -7.34 -13.35 -19.40
CA LEU A 139 -8.58 -13.19 -20.13
C LEU A 139 -8.45 -12.18 -21.29
N SER A 140 -9.25 -12.40 -22.34
CA SER A 140 -9.36 -11.46 -23.45
C SER A 140 -9.91 -10.10 -22.97
N ALA A 141 -9.42 -9.04 -23.61
CA ALA A 141 -9.97 -7.69 -23.44
C ALA A 141 -11.27 -7.47 -24.26
N ILE A 142 -11.54 -8.34 -25.25
CA ILE A 142 -12.71 -8.22 -26.11
C ILE A 142 -13.94 -8.66 -25.33
N PRO A 143 -14.95 -7.78 -25.16
CA PRO A 143 -16.18 -8.14 -24.47
C PRO A 143 -17.02 -9.12 -25.29
N ASN A 144 -17.89 -9.86 -24.60
CA ASN A 144 -18.95 -10.66 -25.20
C ASN A 144 -20.31 -10.18 -24.72
N GLN A 145 -21.39 -10.81 -25.17
CA GLN A 145 -22.77 -10.41 -24.83
C GLN A 145 -23.10 -10.50 -23.33
N HIS A 146 -22.31 -11.23 -22.54
CA HIS A 146 -22.56 -11.47 -21.11
C HIS A 146 -21.69 -10.62 -20.19
N ASN A 147 -20.61 -10.01 -20.70
CA ASN A 147 -19.66 -9.29 -19.88
C ASN A 147 -19.29 -7.88 -20.40
N SER A 148 -20.05 -7.38 -21.39
CA SER A 148 -19.83 -6.04 -21.95
C SER A 148 -19.95 -4.94 -20.89
N GLU A 149 -20.92 -5.05 -19.99
CA GLU A 149 -21.21 -4.10 -18.93
C GLU A 149 -20.45 -4.36 -17.63
N ASP A 150 -19.69 -5.47 -17.56
CA ASP A 150 -18.92 -5.78 -16.36
C ASP A 150 -17.72 -4.85 -16.23
N SER A 151 -17.68 -4.15 -15.09
CA SER A 151 -16.61 -3.20 -14.74
C SER A 151 -15.94 -3.51 -13.38
N GLN A 152 -16.36 -4.60 -12.70
CA GLN A 152 -15.88 -4.87 -11.34
C GLN A 152 -15.64 -6.34 -10.99
N ASN A 153 -16.14 -7.30 -11.81
CA ASN A 153 -16.04 -8.73 -11.48
C ASN A 153 -14.89 -9.44 -12.22
N TYR A 154 -14.09 -8.68 -12.97
CA TYR A 154 -12.90 -9.19 -13.69
C TYR A 154 -13.23 -10.33 -14.67
N SER A 155 -14.44 -10.31 -15.26
CA SER A 155 -14.88 -11.33 -16.24
C SER A 155 -14.21 -11.19 -17.62
N ARG A 156 -13.44 -10.16 -17.82
CA ARG A 156 -12.53 -9.90 -18.95
C ARG A 156 -11.36 -9.02 -18.49
N PHE A 157 -10.32 -8.91 -19.30
CA PHE A 157 -9.27 -7.91 -19.04
C PHE A 157 -9.81 -6.52 -19.37
N TYR A 158 -9.62 -5.56 -18.46
CA TYR A 158 -10.02 -4.16 -18.69
C TYR A 158 -8.84 -3.37 -19.25
N PRO A 159 -8.86 -2.97 -20.57
CA PRO A 159 -7.78 -2.18 -21.13
C PRO A 159 -7.66 -0.83 -20.42
N ARG A 160 -6.43 -0.41 -20.21
CA ARG A 160 -6.11 0.90 -19.62
C ARG A 160 -5.03 1.59 -20.43
N ARG A 161 -5.03 2.92 -20.37
CA ARG A 161 -3.96 3.69 -20.97
C ARG A 161 -2.65 3.47 -20.21
N LEU A 162 -1.55 3.37 -20.95
CA LEU A 162 -0.23 3.40 -20.34
C LEU A 162 0.05 4.79 -19.77
N PRO A 163 0.77 4.91 -18.64
CA PRO A 163 1.38 6.17 -18.21
C PRO A 163 2.20 6.78 -19.34
N ALA A 164 2.21 8.11 -19.42
CA ALA A 164 2.86 8.85 -20.51
C ALA A 164 4.36 8.52 -20.62
N GLU A 165 5.01 8.37 -19.48
CA GLU A 165 6.42 8.01 -19.36
C GLU A 165 6.73 6.64 -19.95
N ILE A 166 5.89 5.65 -19.64
CA ILE A 166 6.03 4.28 -20.16
C ILE A 166 5.77 4.25 -21.67
N LEU A 167 4.76 5.01 -22.12
CA LEU A 167 4.44 5.11 -23.54
C LEU A 167 5.59 5.75 -24.33
N LEU A 168 6.16 6.84 -23.83
CA LEU A 168 7.29 7.51 -24.47
C LEU A 168 8.53 6.61 -24.52
N ASP A 169 8.87 5.96 -23.41
CA ASP A 169 9.98 4.98 -23.37
C ASP A 169 9.75 3.81 -24.32
N GLY A 170 8.51 3.33 -24.43
CA GLY A 170 8.13 2.29 -25.40
C GLY A 170 8.32 2.73 -26.84
N ILE A 171 7.86 3.93 -27.20
CA ILE A 171 8.03 4.52 -28.53
C ILE A 171 9.53 4.67 -28.86
N ASN A 172 10.31 5.25 -27.94
CA ASN A 172 11.76 5.42 -28.10
C ASN A 172 12.47 4.07 -28.33
N THR A 173 12.07 3.04 -27.58
CA THR A 173 12.64 1.70 -27.75
C THR A 173 12.34 1.09 -29.13
N VAL A 174 11.10 1.22 -29.61
CA VAL A 174 10.68 0.64 -30.90
C VAL A 174 11.24 1.41 -32.08
N THR A 175 11.31 2.74 -32.00
CA THR A 175 11.78 3.60 -33.09
C THR A 175 13.30 3.79 -33.11
N GLY A 176 14.00 3.41 -32.05
CA GLY A 176 15.42 3.72 -31.84
C GLY A 176 15.70 5.20 -31.58
N ALA A 177 14.65 6.03 -31.33
CA ALA A 177 14.82 7.41 -30.98
C ALA A 177 15.32 7.54 -29.53
N ASN A 178 16.22 8.50 -29.31
CA ASN A 178 16.69 8.83 -27.96
C ASN A 178 16.25 10.27 -27.63
N GLU A 179 15.28 10.39 -26.76
CA GLU A 179 14.92 11.69 -26.18
C GLU A 179 15.99 12.12 -25.19
N SER A 180 16.20 13.42 -25.10
CA SER A 180 17.07 14.03 -24.10
C SER A 180 16.24 14.96 -23.20
N PHE A 181 16.42 14.86 -21.90
CA PHE A 181 15.70 15.67 -20.93
C PHE A 181 16.65 16.72 -20.33
N ALA A 182 16.20 17.98 -20.32
CA ALA A 182 17.00 19.10 -19.84
C ALA A 182 17.46 18.85 -18.38
N GLY A 183 18.77 18.98 -18.14
CA GLY A 183 19.35 18.78 -16.82
C GLY A 183 19.55 17.32 -16.39
N GLN A 184 19.26 16.36 -17.27
CA GLN A 184 19.44 14.93 -16.99
C GLN A 184 20.62 14.32 -17.79
N PRO A 185 21.28 13.27 -17.29
CA PRO A 185 22.29 12.55 -18.05
C PRO A 185 21.78 11.98 -19.37
N ALA A 186 22.67 11.84 -20.36
CA ALA A 186 22.32 11.20 -21.61
C ALA A 186 21.84 9.75 -21.39
N GLY A 187 20.75 9.35 -22.06
CA GLY A 187 20.14 8.04 -21.93
C GLY A 187 19.16 7.88 -20.74
N THR A 188 18.89 8.97 -20.00
CA THR A 188 17.81 8.98 -19.01
C THR A 188 16.48 8.65 -19.67
N ARG A 189 15.72 7.70 -19.13
CA ARG A 189 14.39 7.35 -19.63
C ARG A 189 13.32 8.21 -18.95
N ALA A 190 12.19 8.40 -19.65
CA ALA A 190 11.08 9.19 -19.12
C ALA A 190 10.57 8.67 -17.76
N ILE A 191 10.55 7.36 -17.55
CA ILE A 191 10.14 6.74 -16.28
C ILE A 191 11.07 7.07 -15.09
N GLN A 192 12.23 7.66 -15.33
CA GLN A 192 13.22 7.99 -14.30
C GLN A 192 13.15 9.48 -13.88
N LEU A 193 12.30 10.27 -14.54
CA LEU A 193 12.06 11.68 -14.21
C LEU A 193 11.12 11.82 -13.02
#